data_a537896a8f2bd16c0dad27300c408779
#
_entry.id   a537896a8f2bd16c0dad27300c408779
#
_cell.length_a   1.000
_cell.length_b   1.000
_cell.length_c   1.000
_cell.angle_alpha   90.00
_cell.angle_beta   90.00
_cell.angle_gamma   90.00
#
_symmetry.space_group_name_H-M   'P 1'
#
loop_
_entity.id
_entity.type
_entity.pdbx_description
1 polymer ?
#
loop_
_entity_poly.entity_id
_entity_poly.type
_entity_poly.pdbx_seq_one_letter_code
_entity_poly.pdbx_strand_id
1 'polypeptide(L)'
;MNELSPQQIGILELLAAKDFILVAFPLYANAVGVRKGSCAALLDPIPNGGFRVFGEPCFLLEGNLTVRVTEKGKTWFVWKKQRLEATAERLWELETFVAELKLLLEPHIT
;
A
#
# COMPACT_ATOMS: atom_id res chain seq x y z
N MET A 1 15.33 -11.06 9.97
CA MET A 1 14.85 -9.93 9.18
C MET A 1 15.97 -9.38 8.34
N ASN A 2 15.73 -9.18 7.06
CA ASN A 2 16.75 -8.67 6.17
C ASN A 2 16.92 -7.18 6.34
N GLU A 3 18.16 -6.74 6.34
CA GLU A 3 18.43 -5.32 6.37
C GLU A 3 18.11 -4.68 5.03
N LEU A 4 17.57 -3.49 5.09
CA LEU A 4 17.29 -2.73 3.88
C LEU A 4 18.59 -2.11 3.35
N SER A 5 18.73 -2.07 2.04
CA SER A 5 19.89 -1.45 1.41
C SER A 5 19.82 0.08 1.52
N PRO A 6 20.93 0.80 1.34
CA PRO A 6 20.89 2.26 1.30
C PRO A 6 19.92 2.81 0.26
N GLN A 7 19.80 2.13 -0.90
CA GLN A 7 18.83 2.51 -1.93
C GLN A 7 17.41 2.39 -1.41
N GLN A 8 17.10 1.29 -0.72
CA GLN A 8 15.77 1.05 -0.18
C GLN A 8 15.43 2.05 0.93
N ILE A 9 16.39 2.34 1.79
CA ILE A 9 16.21 3.36 2.84
C ILE A 9 15.93 4.72 2.20
N GLY A 10 16.66 5.09 1.15
CA GLY A 10 16.42 6.33 0.43
C GLY A 10 15.02 6.43 -0.15
N ILE A 11 14.50 5.31 -0.67
CA ILE A 11 13.14 5.28 -1.18
C ILE A 11 12.12 5.51 -0.06
N LEU A 12 12.32 4.87 1.09
CA LEU A 12 11.43 5.06 2.23
C LEU A 12 11.48 6.50 2.74
N GLU A 13 12.64 7.12 2.74
CA GLU A 13 12.78 8.53 3.10
C GLU A 13 12.03 9.44 2.12
N LEU A 14 12.10 9.11 0.82
CA LEU A 14 11.36 9.86 -0.18
C LEU A 14 9.84 9.72 0.03
N LEU A 15 9.37 8.52 0.32
CA LEU A 15 7.97 8.29 0.61
C LEU A 15 7.52 9.09 1.84
N ALA A 16 8.34 9.09 2.89
CA ALA A 16 8.03 9.86 4.09
C ALA A 16 7.95 11.36 3.79
N ALA A 17 8.81 11.86 2.91
CA ALA A 17 8.79 13.27 2.50
C ALA A 17 7.53 13.62 1.70
N LYS A 18 6.85 12.62 1.16
CA LYS A 18 5.58 12.79 0.43
C LYS A 18 4.38 12.38 1.27
N ASP A 19 4.53 12.38 2.59
CA ASP A 19 3.47 12.13 3.56
C ASP A 19 2.97 10.68 3.64
N PHE A 20 3.74 9.73 3.09
CA PHE A 20 3.47 8.32 3.33
C PHE A 20 3.99 7.95 4.71
N ILE A 21 3.23 7.14 5.43
CA ILE A 21 3.58 6.70 6.78
C ILE A 21 3.90 5.21 6.74
N LEU A 22 5.01 4.82 7.37
CA LEU A 22 5.36 3.40 7.49
C LEU A 22 4.47 2.77 8.56
N VAL A 23 3.89 1.62 8.25
CA VAL A 23 2.97 0.91 9.14
C VAL A 23 3.37 -0.56 9.20
N ALA A 24 3.38 -1.13 10.40
CA ALA A 24 3.63 -2.57 10.56
C ALA A 24 2.31 -3.33 10.46
N PHE A 25 2.30 -4.36 9.61
CA PHE A 25 1.17 -5.28 9.52
C PHE A 25 1.67 -6.66 9.95
N PRO A 26 1.29 -7.13 11.15
CA PRO A 26 1.88 -8.37 11.71
C PRO A 26 1.76 -9.59 10.82
N LEU A 27 0.69 -9.70 10.02
CA LEU A 27 0.51 -10.83 9.11
C LEU A 27 1.48 -10.80 7.92
N TYR A 28 2.14 -9.68 7.70
CA TYR A 28 3.04 -9.47 6.55
C TYR A 28 4.38 -8.93 7.03
N ALA A 29 4.97 -9.60 7.99
CA ALA A 29 6.19 -9.12 8.66
C ALA A 29 7.39 -8.94 7.72
N ASN A 30 7.39 -9.61 6.56
CA ASN A 30 8.48 -9.50 5.59
C ASN A 30 8.28 -8.38 4.57
N ALA A 31 7.14 -7.70 4.62
CA ALA A 31 6.85 -6.59 3.73
C ALA A 31 6.85 -5.29 4.52
N VAL A 32 7.11 -4.19 3.82
CA VAL A 32 7.03 -2.85 4.42
C VAL A 32 5.66 -2.28 4.10
N GLY A 33 4.88 -1.99 5.15
CA GLY A 33 3.58 -1.36 4.97
C GLY A 33 3.72 0.15 4.86
N VAL A 34 3.01 0.76 3.92
CA VAL A 34 2.93 2.20 3.78
C VAL A 34 1.48 2.61 3.66
N ARG A 35 1.14 3.75 4.26
CA ARG A 35 -0.20 4.30 4.14
C ARG A 35 -0.14 5.80 3.88
N LYS A 36 -1.19 6.30 3.25
CA LYS A 36 -1.42 7.73 3.10
C LYS A 36 -2.92 7.95 3.12
N GLY A 37 -3.40 8.75 4.08
CA GLY A 37 -4.84 8.87 4.30
C GLY A 37 -5.44 7.53 4.71
N SER A 38 -6.47 7.10 4.01
CA SER A 38 -7.14 5.82 4.29
C SER A 38 -6.65 4.67 3.42
N CYS A 39 -5.66 4.91 2.56
CA CYS A 39 -5.15 3.90 1.64
C CYS A 39 -3.82 3.34 2.12
N ALA A 40 -3.56 2.09 1.81
CA ALA A 40 -2.33 1.42 2.20
C ALA A 40 -1.87 0.42 1.16
N ALA A 41 -0.58 0.11 1.19
CA ALA A 41 0.01 -0.90 0.33
C ALA A 41 1.14 -1.61 1.08
N LEU A 42 1.47 -2.79 0.60
CA LEU A 42 2.63 -3.54 1.09
C LEU A 42 3.72 -3.45 0.03
N LEU A 43 4.94 -3.22 0.48
CA LEU A 43 6.11 -3.13 -0.39
C LEU A 43 7.04 -4.30 -0.09
N ASP A 44 7.44 -5.00 -1.14
CA ASP A 44 8.34 -6.14 -1.04
C ASP A 44 9.72 -5.70 -1.51
N PRO A 45 10.76 -5.81 -0.65
CA PRO A 45 12.11 -5.40 -1.06
C PRO A 45 12.61 -6.28 -2.21
N ILE A 46 13.19 -5.65 -3.23
CA ILE A 46 13.77 -6.35 -4.36
C ILE A 46 15.26 -6.52 -4.10
N PRO A 47 15.80 -7.76 -4.13
CA PRO A 47 17.24 -7.96 -3.98
C PRO A 47 18.01 -7.14 -5.02
N ASN A 48 18.96 -6.34 -4.57
CA ASN A 48 19.76 -5.45 -5.43
C ASN A 48 18.93 -4.41 -6.17
N GLY A 49 17.76 -4.06 -5.65
CA GLY A 49 16.88 -3.08 -6.25
C GLY A 49 16.13 -2.29 -5.20
N GLY A 50 15.01 -1.68 -5.60
CA GLY A 50 14.14 -0.93 -4.69
C GLY A 50 13.05 -1.80 -4.09
N PHE A 51 11.81 -1.40 -4.31
CA PHE A 51 10.63 -2.12 -3.83
C PHE A 51 9.65 -2.36 -4.97
N ARG A 52 8.88 -3.41 -4.83
CA ARG A 52 7.71 -3.63 -5.69
C ARG A 52 6.47 -3.70 -4.80
N VAL A 53 5.32 -3.37 -5.37
CA VAL A 53 4.06 -3.48 -4.64
C VAL A 53 3.68 -4.95 -4.54
N PHE A 54 3.42 -5.40 -3.32
CA PHE A 54 3.00 -6.77 -3.04
C PHE A 54 1.49 -6.82 -2.90
N GLY A 55 0.83 -7.55 -3.77
CA GLY A 55 -0.63 -7.63 -3.75
C GLY A 55 -1.29 -6.35 -4.22
N GLU A 56 -2.56 -6.17 -3.91
CA GLU A 56 -3.31 -4.99 -4.29
C GLU A 56 -3.32 -3.95 -3.18
N PRO A 57 -3.03 -2.68 -3.50
CA PRO A 57 -3.29 -1.60 -2.55
C PRO A 57 -4.76 -1.54 -2.20
N CYS A 58 -5.06 -1.12 -0.98
CA CYS A 58 -6.43 -1.16 -0.49
C CYS A 58 -6.74 -0.01 0.46
N PHE A 59 -8.03 0.16 0.77
CA PHE A 59 -8.47 1.01 1.86
C PHE A 59 -8.25 0.27 3.17
N LEU A 60 -7.95 1.03 4.22
CA LEU A 60 -7.87 0.48 5.58
C LEU A 60 -9.24 0.55 6.23
N LEU A 61 -9.59 -0.49 6.97
CA LEU A 61 -10.79 -0.54 7.78
C LEU A 61 -10.34 -0.79 9.22
N GLU A 62 -10.49 0.22 10.05
CA GLU A 62 -9.99 0.18 11.43
C GLU A 62 -8.51 -0.22 11.51
N GLY A 63 -7.71 0.30 10.56
CA GLY A 63 -6.28 0.02 10.53
C GLY A 63 -5.90 -1.32 9.92
N ASN A 64 -6.88 -2.09 9.41
CA ASN A 64 -6.63 -3.40 8.82
C ASN A 64 -6.71 -3.35 7.31
N LEU A 65 -5.86 -4.14 6.66
CA LEU A 65 -5.88 -4.28 5.21
C LEU A 65 -7.16 -5.00 4.78
N THR A 66 -7.80 -4.47 3.75
CA THR A 66 -9.04 -5.03 3.25
C THR A 66 -8.84 -5.77 1.94
N VAL A 67 -9.81 -6.61 1.59
CA VAL A 67 -9.87 -7.28 0.29
C VAL A 67 -11.02 -6.65 -0.49
N ARG A 68 -10.79 -6.40 -1.77
CA ARG A 68 -11.83 -5.85 -2.64
C ARG A 68 -12.73 -7.00 -3.12
N VAL A 69 -14.03 -6.87 -2.88
CA VAL A 69 -15.01 -7.88 -3.27
C VAL A 69 -16.13 -7.20 -4.06
N THR A 70 -16.49 -7.77 -5.20
CA THR A 70 -17.63 -7.28 -5.99
C THR A 70 -18.79 -8.27 -5.83
N GLU A 71 -19.93 -7.76 -5.42
CA GLU A 71 -21.11 -8.57 -5.17
C GLU A 71 -22.36 -7.80 -5.59
N LYS A 72 -23.20 -8.40 -6.41
CA LYS A 72 -24.45 -7.80 -6.88
C LYS A 72 -24.26 -6.42 -7.50
N GLY A 73 -23.20 -6.27 -8.29
CA GLY A 73 -22.92 -5.02 -8.97
C GLY A 73 -22.28 -3.93 -8.11
N LYS A 74 -22.02 -4.21 -6.85
CA LYS A 74 -21.36 -3.26 -5.95
C LYS A 74 -20.01 -3.80 -5.50
N THR A 75 -19.06 -2.90 -5.30
CA THR A 75 -17.72 -3.24 -4.82
C THR A 75 -17.59 -2.82 -3.36
N TRP A 76 -16.95 -3.68 -2.58
CA TRP A 76 -16.77 -3.50 -1.15
C TRP A 76 -15.31 -3.71 -0.77
N PHE A 77 -14.86 -2.97 0.24
CA PHE A 77 -13.61 -3.27 0.94
C PHE A 77 -14.00 -4.08 2.18
N VAL A 78 -13.47 -5.28 2.31
CA VAL A 78 -13.91 -6.24 3.33
C VAL A 78 -12.76 -6.64 4.24
N TRP A 79 -13.00 -6.59 5.54
CA TRP A 79 -12.11 -7.13 6.56
C TRP A 79 -12.95 -7.95 7.52
N LYS A 80 -12.75 -9.29 7.50
CA LYS A 80 -13.56 -10.21 8.30
C LYS A 80 -15.06 -9.99 8.06
N LYS A 81 -15.82 -9.61 9.09
CA LYS A 81 -17.25 -9.37 8.97
C LYS A 81 -17.60 -7.91 8.68
N GLN A 82 -16.59 -7.05 8.58
CA GLN A 82 -16.80 -5.63 8.33
C GLN A 82 -16.69 -5.32 6.86
N ARG A 83 -17.51 -4.41 6.39
CA ARG A 83 -17.57 -3.99 4.99
C ARG A 83 -17.60 -2.49 4.89
N LEU A 84 -16.90 -1.96 3.89
CA LEU A 84 -16.93 -0.55 3.55
C LEU A 84 -17.22 -0.47 2.06
N GLU A 85 -18.28 0.25 1.70
CA GLU A 85 -18.63 0.38 0.28
C GLU A 85 -17.51 1.13 -0.46
N ALA A 86 -17.10 0.59 -1.61
CA ALA A 86 -16.11 1.22 -2.47
C ALA A 86 -16.83 2.25 -3.35
N THR A 87 -17.14 3.42 -2.76
CA THR A 87 -17.79 4.50 -3.49
C THR A 87 -16.86 5.05 -4.56
N ALA A 88 -17.41 5.82 -5.51
CA ALA A 88 -16.61 6.45 -6.55
C ALA A 88 -15.49 7.32 -5.94
N GLU A 89 -15.79 8.07 -4.87
CA GLU A 89 -14.79 8.87 -4.17
C GLU A 89 -13.67 8.03 -3.59
N ARG A 90 -14.02 6.92 -2.94
CA ARG A 90 -13.03 6.04 -2.33
C ARG A 90 -12.17 5.34 -3.37
N LEU A 91 -12.77 4.90 -4.47
CA LEU A 91 -12.02 4.31 -5.57
C LEU A 91 -11.07 5.32 -6.19
N TRP A 92 -11.52 6.57 -6.35
CA TRP A 92 -10.67 7.63 -6.88
C TRP A 92 -9.50 7.92 -5.94
N GLU A 93 -9.76 7.97 -4.65
CA GLU A 93 -8.70 8.18 -3.65
C GLU A 93 -7.67 7.06 -3.73
N LEU A 94 -8.13 5.82 -3.84
CA LEU A 94 -7.25 4.66 -3.95
C LEU A 94 -6.43 4.71 -5.24
N GLU A 95 -7.04 5.03 -6.37
CA GLU A 95 -6.35 5.15 -7.65
C GLU A 95 -5.29 6.25 -7.61
N THR A 96 -5.60 7.37 -6.97
CA THR A 96 -4.65 8.48 -6.81
C THR A 96 -3.46 8.04 -5.94
N PHE A 97 -3.74 7.32 -4.86
CA PHE A 97 -2.69 6.77 -3.99
C PHE A 97 -1.78 5.82 -4.78
N VAL A 98 -2.36 4.90 -5.54
CA VAL A 98 -1.61 3.92 -6.33
C VAL A 98 -0.73 4.62 -7.37
N ALA A 99 -1.30 5.62 -8.07
CA ALA A 99 -0.56 6.34 -9.11
C ALA A 99 0.63 7.09 -8.51
N GLU A 100 0.44 7.75 -7.39
CA GLU A 100 1.51 8.47 -6.72
C GLU A 100 2.60 7.51 -6.23
N LEU A 101 2.20 6.41 -5.62
CA LEU A 101 3.13 5.41 -5.12
C LEU A 101 3.98 4.84 -6.26
N LYS A 102 3.37 4.50 -7.38
CA LYS A 102 4.09 3.97 -8.53
C LYS A 102 5.08 4.98 -9.09
N LEU A 103 4.70 6.25 -9.18
CA LEU A 103 5.61 7.29 -9.65
C LEU A 103 6.84 7.41 -8.76
N LEU A 104 6.67 7.27 -7.45
CA LEU A 104 7.78 7.36 -6.51
C LEU A 104 8.67 6.12 -6.54
N LEU A 105 8.12 4.97 -6.88
CA LEU A 105 8.88 3.71 -6.94
C LEU A 105 9.57 3.49 -8.29
N GLU A 106 8.93 3.89 -9.40
CA GLU A 106 9.43 3.62 -10.75
C GLU A 106 10.86 4.09 -11.03
N PRO A 107 11.28 5.30 -10.64
CA PRO A 107 12.63 5.75 -10.93
C PRO A 107 13.72 4.86 -10.32
N HIS A 108 13.35 3.97 -9.42
CA HIS A 108 14.28 3.13 -8.67
C HIS A 108 14.22 1.66 -9.08
N ILE A 109 13.48 1.35 -10.15
CA ILE A 109 13.28 -0.04 -10.59
C ILE A 109 14.27 -0.46 -11.68
N THR A 110 15.01 0.46 -12.24
CA THR A 110 15.97 0.17 -13.31
C THR A 110 17.19 -0.59 -12.84
#